data_e9bb9145b5397b3b5d927547122c3596
#
_entry.id   e9bb9145b5397b3b5d927547122c3596
#
_cell.length_a   1.000
_cell.length_b   1.000
_cell.length_c   1.000
_cell.angle_alpha   90.00
_cell.angle_beta   90.00
_cell.angle_gamma   90.00
#
_symmetry.space_group_name_H-M   'P 1'
#
loop_
_entity.id
_entity.type
_entity.pdbx_description
1 polymer ?
#
loop_
_entity_poly.entity_id
_entity_poly.type
_entity_poly.pdbx_seq_one_letter_code
_entity_poly.pdbx_strand_id
1 'polypeptide(L)'
;MYVRRADTEDRVVLERLWLMFRHDMSEFQGQLPRPDGSYRTEWLEKVLTGDPDWAGYLFYSGESPVGFCFMRALSQPVRVLNAFFMVRPVRRNGLGLRAVREVLAHHPGPVDVAFQENNPKAVRFWHRVATEVSGDVWTSERRPIAGKPDATPDVWISFQNTTTERSTSP
;
A
#
# COMPACT_ATOMS: atom_id res chain seq x y z
N MET A 1 -8.40 8.67 -13.47
CA MET A 1 -7.98 7.52 -12.65
C MET A 1 -9.15 7.13 -11.77
N TYR A 2 -9.45 5.83 -11.65
CA TYR A 2 -10.40 5.28 -10.70
C TYR A 2 -9.75 4.14 -9.91
N VAL A 3 -10.32 3.86 -8.74
CA VAL A 3 -9.90 2.78 -7.83
C VAL A 3 -11.05 1.79 -7.73
N ARG A 4 -10.77 0.51 -7.77
CA ARG A 4 -11.74 -0.54 -7.46
C ARG A 4 -11.14 -1.62 -6.59
N ARG A 5 -12.00 -2.33 -5.86
CA ARG A 5 -11.57 -3.52 -5.12
C ARG A 5 -11.12 -4.60 -6.12
N ALA A 6 -10.03 -5.26 -5.79
CA ALA A 6 -9.53 -6.40 -6.56
C ALA A 6 -10.22 -7.70 -6.09
N ASP A 7 -10.32 -8.64 -7.00
CA ASP A 7 -10.85 -9.97 -6.76
C ASP A 7 -9.96 -11.07 -7.36
N THR A 8 -10.42 -12.31 -7.34
CA THR A 8 -9.67 -13.48 -7.82
C THR A 8 -9.41 -13.47 -9.33
N GLU A 9 -10.25 -12.79 -10.11
CA GLU A 9 -10.10 -12.69 -11.57
C GLU A 9 -8.95 -11.75 -11.96
N ASP A 10 -8.54 -10.88 -11.03
CA ASP A 10 -7.44 -9.93 -11.21
C ASP A 10 -6.04 -10.55 -11.07
N ARG A 11 -5.94 -11.86 -10.84
CA ARG A 11 -4.67 -12.55 -10.59
C ARG A 11 -3.56 -12.13 -11.54
N VAL A 12 -3.81 -12.22 -12.84
CA VAL A 12 -2.79 -11.94 -13.87
C VAL A 12 -2.30 -10.48 -13.81
N VAL A 13 -3.21 -9.55 -13.61
CA VAL A 13 -2.87 -8.11 -13.51
C VAL A 13 -2.08 -7.85 -12.24
N LEU A 14 -2.54 -8.37 -11.11
CA LEU A 14 -1.89 -8.18 -9.82
C LEU A 14 -0.51 -8.83 -9.78
N GLU A 15 -0.32 -10.03 -10.35
CA GLU A 15 1.00 -10.69 -10.41
C GLU A 15 2.01 -9.85 -11.20
N ARG A 16 1.60 -9.26 -12.33
CA ARG A 16 2.45 -8.39 -13.15
C ARG A 16 2.82 -7.09 -12.42
N LEU A 17 1.84 -6.43 -11.80
CA LEU A 17 2.09 -5.22 -11.03
C LEU A 17 2.92 -5.52 -9.77
N TRP A 18 2.70 -6.68 -9.14
CA TRP A 18 3.48 -7.15 -8.00
C TRP A 18 4.94 -7.36 -8.36
N LEU A 19 5.22 -7.96 -9.51
CA LEU A 19 6.60 -8.14 -10.00
C LEU A 19 7.32 -6.79 -10.15
N MET A 20 6.66 -5.79 -10.75
CA MET A 20 7.20 -4.44 -10.88
C MET A 20 7.42 -3.76 -9.52
N PHE A 21 6.48 -3.91 -8.60
CA PHE A 21 6.61 -3.42 -7.22
C PHE A 21 7.80 -4.05 -6.51
N ARG A 22 7.94 -5.38 -6.58
CA ARG A 22 9.05 -6.10 -5.94
C ARG A 22 10.40 -5.72 -6.54
N HIS A 23 10.44 -5.51 -7.85
CA HIS A 23 11.63 -4.98 -8.51
C HIS A 23 12.00 -3.58 -8.00
N ASP A 24 11.03 -2.65 -7.93
CA ASP A 24 11.29 -1.31 -7.37
C ASP A 24 11.74 -1.37 -5.89
N MET A 25 11.15 -2.26 -5.09
CA MET A 25 11.50 -2.43 -3.68
C MET A 25 12.88 -3.09 -3.48
N SER A 26 13.36 -3.86 -4.44
CA SER A 26 14.68 -4.52 -4.36
C SER A 26 15.84 -3.51 -4.28
N GLU A 27 15.65 -2.30 -4.81
CA GLU A 27 16.61 -1.18 -4.66
C GLU A 27 16.90 -0.86 -3.18
N PHE A 28 15.89 -0.99 -2.32
CA PHE A 28 15.98 -0.60 -0.91
C PHE A 28 16.19 -1.80 0.04
N GLN A 29 15.75 -2.97 -0.37
CA GLN A 29 15.74 -4.18 0.44
C GLN A 29 16.87 -5.17 0.07
N GLY A 30 17.58 -4.92 -1.03
CA GLY A 30 18.64 -5.79 -1.53
C GLY A 30 18.18 -7.21 -1.91
N GLN A 31 16.87 -7.42 -2.11
CA GLN A 31 16.32 -8.74 -2.41
C GLN A 31 16.49 -9.07 -3.89
N LEU A 32 17.12 -10.20 -4.16
CA LEU A 32 17.21 -10.77 -5.50
C LEU A 32 15.93 -11.59 -5.83
N PRO A 33 15.57 -11.70 -7.12
CA PRO A 33 14.53 -12.62 -7.53
C PRO A 33 14.96 -14.07 -7.30
N ARG A 34 13.99 -14.98 -7.30
CA ARG A 34 14.23 -16.42 -7.32
C ARG A 34 14.83 -16.87 -8.68
N PRO A 35 15.33 -18.11 -8.81
CA PRO A 35 15.90 -18.62 -10.07
C PRO A 35 14.93 -18.55 -11.27
N ASP A 36 13.63 -18.59 -11.03
CA ASP A 36 12.58 -18.46 -12.05
C ASP A 36 12.20 -17.00 -12.35
N GLY A 37 12.91 -16.04 -11.78
CA GLY A 37 12.64 -14.61 -11.92
C GLY A 37 11.51 -14.07 -11.04
N SER A 38 10.86 -14.91 -10.26
CA SER A 38 9.78 -14.50 -9.36
C SER A 38 10.30 -13.88 -8.06
N TYR A 39 9.41 -13.19 -7.36
CA TYR A 39 9.59 -12.75 -5.98
C TYR A 39 8.60 -13.45 -5.05
N ARG A 40 8.73 -13.20 -3.75
CA ARG A 40 7.80 -13.67 -2.72
C ARG A 40 6.39 -13.12 -2.99
N THR A 41 5.38 -13.96 -2.84
CA THR A 41 3.98 -13.66 -3.19
C THR A 41 3.00 -13.80 -2.01
N GLU A 42 3.49 -14.03 -0.79
CA GLU A 42 2.65 -14.35 0.36
C GLU A 42 1.52 -13.31 0.60
N TRP A 43 1.82 -12.03 0.45
CA TRP A 43 0.81 -10.96 0.60
C TRP A 43 -0.14 -10.89 -0.59
N LEU A 44 0.37 -11.13 -1.78
CA LEU A 44 -0.43 -11.21 -2.99
C LEU A 44 -1.43 -12.37 -2.90
N GLU A 45 -0.97 -13.54 -2.46
CA GLU A 45 -1.84 -14.71 -2.28
C GLU A 45 -2.93 -14.46 -1.22
N LYS A 46 -2.64 -13.78 -0.12
CA LYS A 46 -3.65 -13.38 0.86
C LYS A 46 -4.80 -12.59 0.24
N VAL A 47 -4.48 -11.65 -0.63
CA VAL A 47 -5.50 -10.87 -1.36
C VAL A 47 -6.26 -11.73 -2.35
N LEU A 48 -5.55 -12.54 -3.15
CA LEU A 48 -6.13 -13.35 -4.22
C LEU A 48 -6.97 -14.55 -3.72
N THR A 49 -6.70 -15.03 -2.52
CA THR A 49 -7.51 -16.11 -1.90
C THR A 49 -8.71 -15.58 -1.12
N GLY A 50 -8.89 -14.25 -1.07
CA GLY A 50 -10.01 -13.65 -0.37
C GLY A 50 -9.91 -13.76 1.16
N ASP A 51 -8.68 -13.75 1.71
CA ASP A 51 -8.49 -13.73 3.17
C ASP A 51 -9.27 -12.52 3.75
N PRO A 52 -10.22 -12.74 4.69
CA PRO A 52 -11.09 -11.68 5.19
C PRO A 52 -10.36 -10.56 5.93
N ASP A 53 -9.13 -10.82 6.39
CA ASP A 53 -8.28 -9.82 7.05
C ASP A 53 -7.47 -8.99 6.05
N TRP A 54 -7.65 -9.22 4.72
CA TRP A 54 -6.96 -8.54 3.65
C TRP A 54 -7.92 -7.94 2.61
N ALA A 55 -7.52 -6.82 2.02
CA ALA A 55 -8.18 -6.25 0.85
C ALA A 55 -7.13 -5.75 -0.15
N GLY A 56 -7.38 -6.04 -1.42
CA GLY A 56 -6.64 -5.48 -2.55
C GLY A 56 -7.45 -4.44 -3.29
N TYR A 57 -6.75 -3.44 -3.81
CA TYR A 57 -7.32 -2.41 -4.67
C TYR A 57 -6.45 -2.23 -5.90
N LEU A 58 -7.07 -2.11 -7.06
CA LEU A 58 -6.43 -1.79 -8.33
C LEU A 58 -6.72 -0.36 -8.74
N PHE A 59 -5.73 0.29 -9.32
CA PHE A 59 -5.81 1.66 -9.84
C PHE A 59 -5.73 1.63 -11.36
N TYR A 60 -6.64 2.32 -12.02
CA TYR A 60 -6.74 2.38 -13.47
C TYR A 60 -6.68 3.81 -13.99
N SER A 61 -6.02 3.99 -15.13
CA SER A 61 -6.09 5.21 -15.96
C SER A 61 -6.62 4.82 -17.34
N GLY A 62 -7.89 5.14 -17.60
CA GLY A 62 -8.62 4.49 -18.71
C GLY A 62 -8.68 2.99 -18.46
N GLU A 63 -8.29 2.18 -19.43
CA GLU A 63 -8.23 0.73 -19.34
C GLU A 63 -6.90 0.19 -18.77
N SER A 64 -5.89 1.05 -18.61
CA SER A 64 -4.57 0.63 -18.19
C SER A 64 -4.48 0.51 -16.66
N PRO A 65 -4.08 -0.66 -16.12
CA PRO A 65 -3.78 -0.82 -14.71
C PRO A 65 -2.49 -0.07 -14.39
N VAL A 66 -2.56 0.88 -13.47
CA VAL A 66 -1.44 1.77 -13.15
C VAL A 66 -0.90 1.63 -11.73
N GLY A 67 -1.48 0.72 -10.95
CA GLY A 67 -0.99 0.48 -9.59
C GLY A 67 -1.95 -0.34 -8.75
N PHE A 68 -1.56 -0.56 -7.50
CA PHE A 68 -2.37 -1.28 -6.52
C PHE A 68 -2.09 -0.84 -5.09
N CYS A 69 -3.00 -1.18 -4.18
CA CYS A 69 -2.83 -1.08 -2.75
C CYS A 69 -3.32 -2.35 -2.07
N PHE A 70 -2.59 -2.82 -1.05
CA PHE A 70 -3.02 -3.89 -0.16
C PHE A 70 -3.19 -3.35 1.25
N MET A 71 -4.38 -3.59 1.81
CA MET A 71 -4.69 -3.38 3.21
C MET A 71 -4.70 -4.72 3.94
N ARG A 72 -4.26 -4.75 5.18
CA ARG A 72 -4.35 -5.94 6.06
C ARG A 72 -4.78 -5.55 7.46
N ALA A 73 -4.95 -6.54 8.32
CA ALA A 73 -5.43 -6.36 9.69
C ALA A 73 -6.82 -5.70 9.73
N LEU A 74 -7.70 -6.08 8.79
CA LEU A 74 -9.02 -5.47 8.64
C LEU A 74 -9.94 -5.76 9.83
N SER A 75 -9.73 -6.89 10.51
CA SER A 75 -10.43 -7.29 11.74
C SER A 75 -9.86 -6.64 13.00
N GLN A 76 -8.72 -5.98 12.92
CA GLN A 76 -8.02 -5.38 14.05
C GLN A 76 -8.44 -3.90 14.26
N PRO A 77 -8.27 -3.37 15.48
CA PRO A 77 -8.54 -1.96 15.77
C PRO A 77 -7.71 -1.01 14.89
N VAL A 78 -6.45 -1.36 14.59
CA VAL A 78 -5.55 -0.60 13.72
C VAL A 78 -5.34 -1.38 12.43
N ARG A 79 -5.74 -0.80 11.31
CA ARG A 79 -5.53 -1.36 9.98
C ARG A 79 -4.16 -1.00 9.47
N VAL A 80 -3.62 -1.82 8.58
CA VAL A 80 -2.28 -1.58 8.02
C VAL A 80 -2.37 -1.44 6.50
N LEU A 81 -1.91 -0.31 5.97
CA LEU A 81 -1.63 -0.17 4.56
C LEU A 81 -0.30 -0.86 4.29
N ASN A 82 -0.36 -2.10 3.78
CA ASN A 82 0.75 -3.02 3.73
C ASN A 82 1.61 -2.92 2.48
N ALA A 83 1.02 -2.59 1.34
CA ALA A 83 1.73 -2.37 0.08
C ALA A 83 1.00 -1.31 -0.75
N PHE A 84 1.78 -0.46 -1.40
CA PHE A 84 1.28 0.57 -2.31
C PHE A 84 2.25 0.75 -3.48
N PHE A 85 1.72 0.70 -4.68
CA PHE A 85 2.50 0.82 -5.89
C PHE A 85 1.79 1.63 -6.96
N MET A 86 2.54 2.48 -7.64
CA MET A 86 2.14 3.17 -8.86
C MET A 86 3.23 2.98 -9.90
N VAL A 87 2.86 2.72 -11.16
CA VAL A 87 3.82 2.68 -12.27
C VAL A 87 4.46 4.04 -12.47
N ARG A 88 5.72 4.06 -12.91
CA ARG A 88 6.54 5.29 -12.96
C ARG A 88 5.91 6.45 -13.75
N PRO A 89 5.29 6.24 -14.94
CA PRO A 89 4.71 7.34 -15.73
C PRO A 89 3.64 8.16 -15.02
N VAL A 90 2.92 7.57 -14.06
CA VAL A 90 1.82 8.26 -13.35
C VAL A 90 2.21 8.81 -11.97
N ARG A 91 3.48 8.65 -11.59
CA ARG A 91 3.99 9.21 -10.31
C ARG A 91 4.14 10.73 -10.41
N ARG A 92 4.13 11.41 -9.26
CA ARG A 92 4.36 12.87 -9.10
C ARG A 92 3.24 13.79 -9.64
N ASN A 93 2.10 13.23 -10.06
CA ASN A 93 0.95 13.98 -10.57
C ASN A 93 -0.19 14.08 -9.54
N GLY A 94 0.08 13.85 -8.25
CA GLY A 94 -0.93 13.84 -7.20
C GLY A 94 -1.82 12.58 -7.20
N LEU A 95 -1.74 11.73 -8.22
CA LEU A 95 -2.59 10.55 -8.38
C LEU A 95 -2.39 9.52 -7.27
N GLY A 96 -1.17 9.37 -6.75
CA GLY A 96 -0.89 8.48 -5.62
C GLY A 96 -1.63 8.87 -4.36
N LEU A 97 -1.61 10.15 -4.00
CA LEU A 97 -2.35 10.68 -2.85
C LEU A 97 -3.86 10.48 -3.02
N ARG A 98 -4.38 10.78 -4.22
CA ARG A 98 -5.78 10.55 -4.54
C ARG A 98 -6.15 9.08 -4.40
N ALA A 99 -5.35 8.15 -4.94
CA ALA A 99 -5.58 6.71 -4.82
C ALA A 99 -5.62 6.25 -3.36
N VAL A 100 -4.65 6.70 -2.53
CA VAL A 100 -4.65 6.37 -1.09
C VAL A 100 -5.92 6.90 -0.41
N ARG A 101 -6.35 8.13 -0.68
CA ARG A 101 -7.58 8.69 -0.08
C ARG A 101 -8.83 7.91 -0.50
N GLU A 102 -8.93 7.48 -1.75
CA GLU A 102 -10.04 6.64 -2.23
C GLU A 102 -10.04 5.27 -1.52
N VAL A 103 -8.87 4.62 -1.34
CA VAL A 103 -8.78 3.38 -0.56
C VAL A 103 -9.15 3.59 0.90
N LEU A 104 -8.62 4.63 1.54
CA LEU A 104 -8.87 4.92 2.94
C LEU A 104 -10.34 5.26 3.22
N ALA A 105 -11.10 5.78 2.26
CA ALA A 105 -12.53 6.02 2.41
C ALA A 105 -13.31 4.74 2.76
N HIS A 106 -12.82 3.57 2.35
CA HIS A 106 -13.39 2.26 2.72
C HIS A 106 -12.89 1.73 4.07
N HIS A 107 -11.94 2.42 4.71
CA HIS A 107 -11.27 1.95 5.93
C HIS A 107 -11.18 3.06 6.99
N PRO A 108 -12.30 3.55 7.54
CA PRO A 108 -12.27 4.59 8.58
C PRO A 108 -11.61 4.07 9.86
N GLY A 109 -10.98 4.98 10.61
CA GLY A 109 -10.34 4.69 11.89
C GLY A 109 -8.81 4.68 11.82
N PRO A 110 -8.12 4.11 12.83
CA PRO A 110 -6.66 4.13 12.91
C PRO A 110 -6.00 3.34 11.77
N VAL A 111 -4.94 3.91 11.20
CA VAL A 111 -4.16 3.29 10.12
C VAL A 111 -2.67 3.42 10.41
N ASP A 112 -1.96 2.32 10.23
CA ASP A 112 -0.50 2.25 10.24
C ASP A 112 0.03 2.02 8.82
N VAL A 113 1.18 2.61 8.52
CA VAL A 113 1.93 2.38 7.27
C VAL A 113 3.40 2.19 7.59
N ALA A 114 4.00 1.13 7.06
CA ALA A 114 5.43 0.86 7.21
C ALA A 114 6.20 1.16 5.92
N PHE A 115 7.37 1.74 6.03
CA PHE A 115 8.28 1.97 4.90
C PHE A 115 9.75 1.99 5.34
N GLN A 116 10.66 1.85 4.37
CA GLN A 116 12.09 1.89 4.59
C GLN A 116 12.60 3.34 4.63
N GLU A 117 13.39 3.68 5.64
CA GLU A 117 13.97 5.00 5.82
C GLU A 117 14.94 5.40 4.69
N ASN A 118 15.63 4.42 4.11
CA ASN A 118 16.52 4.61 2.96
C ASN A 118 15.77 4.82 1.62
N ASN A 119 14.43 4.88 1.66
CA ASN A 119 13.60 5.26 0.51
C ASN A 119 13.04 6.68 0.69
N PRO A 120 13.80 7.75 0.34
CA PRO A 120 13.40 9.13 0.60
C PRO A 120 12.13 9.55 -0.14
N LYS A 121 11.78 8.84 -1.23
CA LYS A 121 10.53 9.09 -1.97
C LYS A 121 9.33 8.57 -1.16
N ALA A 122 9.44 7.40 -0.55
CA ALA A 122 8.40 6.85 0.32
C ALA A 122 8.25 7.70 1.59
N VAL A 123 9.36 8.10 2.23
CA VAL A 123 9.36 8.99 3.41
C VAL A 123 8.51 10.24 3.13
N ARG A 124 8.86 11.00 2.08
CA ARG A 124 8.12 12.23 1.73
C ARG A 124 6.67 11.98 1.37
N PHE A 125 6.40 10.87 0.68
CA PHE A 125 5.04 10.52 0.27
C PHE A 125 4.16 10.19 1.47
N TRP A 126 4.63 9.34 2.38
CA TRP A 126 3.83 8.92 3.53
C TRP A 126 3.64 10.01 4.59
N HIS A 127 4.64 10.88 4.80
CA HIS A 127 4.47 12.07 5.62
C HIS A 127 3.37 12.98 5.04
N ARG A 128 3.40 13.21 3.72
CA ARG A 128 2.36 13.99 3.05
C ARG A 128 0.98 13.35 3.17
N VAL A 129 0.87 12.03 2.97
CA VAL A 129 -0.41 11.31 3.15
C VAL A 129 -0.94 11.49 4.56
N ALA A 130 -0.11 11.26 5.58
CA ALA A 130 -0.51 11.40 6.98
C ALA A 130 -1.03 12.81 7.26
N THR A 131 -0.29 13.84 6.86
CA THR A 131 -0.71 15.25 7.04
C THR A 131 -2.00 15.59 6.29
N GLU A 132 -2.15 15.14 5.04
CA GLU A 132 -3.36 15.41 4.23
C GLU A 132 -4.62 14.68 4.75
N VAL A 133 -4.44 13.54 5.45
CA VAL A 133 -5.55 12.73 5.97
C VAL A 133 -5.94 13.13 7.40
N SER A 134 -4.97 13.42 8.25
CA SER A 134 -5.18 13.64 9.69
C SER A 134 -4.69 15.01 10.21
N GLY A 135 -4.29 15.93 9.32
CA GLY A 135 -3.62 17.18 9.72
C GLY A 135 -2.26 16.86 10.35
N ASP A 136 -1.94 17.57 11.43
CA ASP A 136 -0.67 17.34 12.15
C ASP A 136 -0.79 16.27 13.26
N VAL A 137 -1.89 15.52 13.30
CA VAL A 137 -2.16 14.50 14.33
C VAL A 137 -1.75 13.13 13.79
N TRP A 138 -0.46 12.91 13.68
CA TRP A 138 0.13 11.60 13.35
C TRP A 138 1.44 11.41 14.10
N THR A 139 1.84 10.15 14.27
CA THR A 139 3.10 9.77 14.94
C THR A 139 3.98 8.96 14.01
N SER A 140 5.29 8.98 14.27
CA SER A 140 6.25 8.16 13.55
C SER A 140 7.23 7.52 14.53
N GLU A 141 7.46 6.23 14.36
CA GLU A 141 8.41 5.46 15.16
C GLU A 141 9.14 4.40 14.34
N ARG A 142 10.29 3.94 14.84
CA ARG A 142 11.01 2.80 14.27
C ARG A 142 10.60 1.54 15.00
N ARG A 143 10.16 0.52 14.24
CA ARG A 143 9.82 -0.81 14.78
C ARG A 143 10.73 -1.87 14.17
N PRO A 144 11.34 -2.76 14.98
CA PRO A 144 12.11 -3.89 14.47
C PRO A 144 11.27 -4.76 13.52
N ILE A 145 11.92 -5.32 12.49
CA ILE A 145 11.25 -6.23 11.57
C ILE A 145 11.17 -7.62 12.23
N ALA A 146 9.96 -8.13 12.39
CA ALA A 146 9.73 -9.44 12.99
C ALA A 146 10.53 -10.54 12.26
N GLY A 147 11.27 -11.34 13.03
CA GLY A 147 12.10 -12.42 12.51
C GLY A 147 13.39 -11.98 11.80
N LYS A 148 13.75 -10.69 11.86
CA LYS A 148 14.99 -10.14 11.27
C LYS A 148 15.65 -9.14 12.22
N PRO A 149 16.27 -9.60 13.33
CA PRO A 149 16.82 -8.73 14.38
C PRO A 149 17.95 -7.84 13.86
N ASP A 150 18.71 -8.29 12.87
CA ASP A 150 19.86 -7.56 12.31
C ASP A 150 19.47 -6.62 11.15
N ALA A 151 18.21 -6.60 10.73
CA ALA A 151 17.75 -5.71 9.68
C ALA A 151 17.49 -4.30 10.22
N THR A 152 17.75 -3.28 9.40
CA THR A 152 17.35 -1.92 9.71
C THR A 152 15.86 -1.87 10.00
N PRO A 153 15.42 -1.31 11.14
CA PRO A 153 13.99 -1.19 11.45
C PRO A 153 13.21 -0.43 10.40
N ASP A 154 11.97 -0.84 10.17
CA ASP A 154 11.05 -0.05 9.36
C ASP A 154 10.57 1.19 10.13
N VAL A 155 10.37 2.28 9.42
CA VAL A 155 9.64 3.44 9.94
C VAL A 155 8.16 3.19 9.80
N TRP A 156 7.43 3.39 10.88
CA TRP A 156 5.97 3.28 10.94
C TRP A 156 5.37 4.65 11.19
N ILE A 157 4.42 5.02 10.35
CA ILE A 157 3.55 6.19 10.59
C ILE A 157 2.18 5.68 11.00
N SER A 158 1.66 6.26 12.09
CA SER A 158 0.33 6.00 12.61
C SER A 158 -0.49 7.27 12.55
N PHE A 159 -1.69 7.21 11.97
CA PHE A 159 -2.60 8.34 11.86
C PHE A 159 -4.07 7.92 11.94
N GLN A 160 -4.93 8.87 12.27
CA GLN A 160 -6.36 8.66 12.32
C GLN A 160 -6.99 9.01 10.96
N ASN A 161 -7.54 8.01 10.29
CA ASN A 161 -8.32 8.24 9.09
C ASN A 161 -9.75 8.63 9.45
N THR A 162 -10.07 9.90 9.28
CA THR A 162 -11.41 10.48 9.49
C THR A 162 -12.22 10.58 8.20
N THR A 163 -11.69 10.06 7.10
CA THR A 163 -12.37 10.10 5.80
C THR A 163 -13.65 9.25 5.88
N THR A 164 -14.78 9.89 5.84
CA THR A 164 -16.09 9.22 5.73
C THR A 164 -16.45 9.13 4.25
N GLU A 165 -17.03 8.00 3.84
CA GLU A 165 -17.66 7.90 2.51
C GLU A 165 -18.63 9.09 2.36
N ARG A 166 -18.42 9.91 1.31
CA ARG A 166 -19.47 10.84 0.92
C ARG A 166 -20.64 9.99 0.47
N SER A 167 -21.68 9.95 1.30
CA SER A 167 -22.97 9.41 0.91
C SER A 167 -23.38 10.10 -0.40
N THR A 168 -23.25 9.39 -1.51
CA THR A 168 -23.97 9.74 -2.73
C THR A 168 -25.42 9.40 -2.44
N SER A 169 -26.15 10.34 -1.90
CA SER A 169 -27.63 10.29 -1.92
C SER A 169 -28.11 10.36 -3.36
N PRO A 170 -29.17 9.62 -3.71
CA PRO A 170 -29.70 9.44 -5.05
C PRO A 170 -30.21 10.73 -5.71
#